data_3c2fa4bcd8155539283661bd259494b1
#
_entry.id   3c2fa4bcd8155539283661bd259494b1
#
_cell.length_a   1.000
_cell.length_b   1.000
_cell.length_c   1.000
_cell.angle_alpha   90.00
_cell.angle_beta   90.00
_cell.angle_gamma   90.00
#
_symmetry.space_group_name_H-M   'P 1'
#
loop_
_entity.id
_entity.type
_entity.pdbx_description
1 polymer ?
#
loop_
_entity_poly.entity_id
_entity_poly.type
_entity_poly.pdbx_seq_one_letter_code
_entity_poly.pdbx_strand_id
1 'polypeptide(L)'
;MVGLDAFLRGVQEIKSEAPTYRLGGDGSDGTCDCIGLIIGAIRRAGGIWPGIHGSNYAARFAVGGMMRNVNAADLELGWIVYKALGPLDPGYDLPEKYRVGGASYTGDVMDYYHVGVVTSVEPLNITHCTESGSINGVTVDTKQGDWRYAALCTMVDYSDGDGVDMEERSAVVVSSDGNPVKLRPTPSTEKPYLAKVPVGTQVEVMQDAQGWAQVRLPSGQVGYMMSKFLAIEDSGEEPENGQGGAPDRSFEAEVLDRLEGVQRTLDAVLDAVTNG
;
A
#
# COMPACT_ATOMS: atom_id res chain seq x y z
N MET A 1 -1.92 -5.53 11.37
CA MET A 1 -2.24 -4.12 11.07
C MET A 1 -3.18 -3.59 12.14
N VAL A 2 -3.34 -2.29 12.27
CA VAL A 2 -4.32 -1.66 13.17
C VAL A 2 -5.41 -1.03 12.31
N GLY A 3 -6.67 -1.05 12.75
CA GLY A 3 -7.74 -0.39 12.02
C GLY A 3 -7.55 1.13 11.95
N LEU A 4 -8.04 1.76 10.87
CA LEU A 4 -7.91 3.20 10.63
C LEU A 4 -8.43 4.04 11.79
N ASP A 5 -9.61 3.71 12.32
CA ASP A 5 -10.21 4.42 13.44
C ASP A 5 -9.37 4.35 14.73
N ALA A 6 -8.77 3.18 15.00
CA ALA A 6 -7.88 3.02 16.15
C ALA A 6 -6.58 3.82 15.98
N PHE A 7 -6.04 3.86 14.76
CA PHE A 7 -4.88 4.67 14.42
C PHE A 7 -5.16 6.17 14.62
N LEU A 8 -6.28 6.66 14.07
CA LEU A 8 -6.68 8.08 14.19
C LEU A 8 -6.99 8.48 15.63
N ARG A 9 -7.61 7.59 16.43
CA ARG A 9 -7.76 7.80 17.87
C ARG A 9 -6.40 7.95 18.55
N GLY A 10 -5.43 7.10 18.24
CA GLY A 10 -4.07 7.21 18.76
C GLY A 10 -3.41 8.56 18.42
N VAL A 11 -3.59 9.08 17.20
CA VAL A 11 -3.12 10.42 16.82
C VAL A 11 -3.80 11.50 17.67
N GLN A 12 -5.11 11.41 17.88
CA GLN A 12 -5.89 12.38 18.64
C GLN A 12 -5.54 12.34 20.15
N GLU A 13 -5.30 11.16 20.70
CA GLU A 13 -4.86 11.00 22.09
C GLU A 13 -3.52 11.69 22.33
N ILE A 14 -2.51 11.41 21.48
CA ILE A 14 -1.20 12.07 21.57
C ILE A 14 -1.36 13.59 21.45
N LYS A 15 -2.16 14.07 20.48
CA LYS A 15 -2.42 15.48 20.33
C LYS A 15 -3.04 16.10 21.60
N SER A 16 -3.99 15.41 22.25
CA SER A 16 -4.67 15.91 23.45
C SER A 16 -3.78 16.00 24.68
N GLU A 17 -2.73 15.18 24.73
CA GLU A 17 -1.72 15.20 25.80
C GLU A 17 -0.72 16.36 25.62
N ALA A 18 -0.77 17.06 24.48
CA ALA A 18 0.06 18.21 24.17
C ALA A 18 1.57 17.98 24.40
N PRO A 19 2.19 16.91 23.83
CA PRO A 19 3.61 16.64 24.04
C PRO A 19 4.46 17.75 23.44
N THR A 20 5.62 17.98 24.03
CA THR A 20 6.62 18.88 23.47
C THR A 20 7.43 18.17 22.39
N TYR A 21 7.94 18.92 21.41
CA TYR A 21 8.78 18.35 20.37
C TYR A 21 10.13 17.87 20.93
N ARG A 22 10.48 16.64 20.62
CA ARG A 22 11.82 16.08 20.86
C ARG A 22 12.10 14.98 19.85
N LEU A 23 13.23 15.06 19.17
CA LEU A 23 13.69 14.02 18.23
C LEU A 23 13.73 12.65 18.93
N GLY A 24 13.10 11.63 18.32
CA GLY A 24 13.00 10.28 18.86
C GLY A 24 11.85 10.07 19.85
N GLY A 25 11.10 11.12 20.22
CA GLY A 25 9.91 11.00 21.06
C GLY A 25 8.72 10.42 20.26
N ASP A 26 7.88 9.60 20.90
CA ASP A 26 6.71 8.95 20.29
C ASP A 26 5.40 9.19 21.06
N GLY A 27 5.38 10.16 21.94
CA GLY A 27 4.23 10.50 22.77
C GLY A 27 4.11 9.68 24.05
N SER A 28 4.98 8.71 24.30
CA SER A 28 4.87 7.85 25.49
C SER A 28 5.41 8.50 26.77
N ASP A 29 6.27 9.49 26.64
CA ASP A 29 6.95 10.19 27.75
C ASP A 29 6.67 11.71 27.78
N GLY A 30 5.60 12.15 27.13
CA GLY A 30 5.26 13.58 27.00
C GLY A 30 6.10 14.31 25.95
N THR A 31 6.86 13.59 25.11
CA THR A 31 7.62 14.15 24.00
C THR A 31 7.30 13.40 22.70
N CYS A 32 7.33 14.13 21.58
CA CYS A 32 6.99 13.59 20.27
C CYS A 32 7.82 14.28 19.19
N ASP A 33 8.15 13.57 18.10
CA ASP A 33 8.58 14.19 16.86
C ASP A 33 7.61 13.85 15.70
N CYS A 34 7.93 14.31 14.50
CA CYS A 34 7.02 14.16 13.35
C CYS A 34 6.67 12.70 13.04
N ILE A 35 7.65 11.79 13.02
CA ILE A 35 7.39 10.37 12.79
C ILE A 35 6.94 9.65 14.07
N GLY A 36 7.35 10.15 15.23
CA GLY A 36 6.94 9.63 16.52
C GLY A 36 5.43 9.73 16.75
N LEU A 37 4.77 10.74 16.21
CA LEU A 37 3.30 10.82 16.22
C LEU A 37 2.66 9.59 15.57
N ILE A 38 3.18 9.14 14.43
CA ILE A 38 2.68 7.97 13.71
C ILE A 38 3.03 6.68 14.46
N ILE A 39 4.28 6.55 14.91
CA ILE A 39 4.76 5.39 15.68
C ILE A 39 3.95 5.22 16.95
N GLY A 40 3.76 6.30 17.70
CA GLY A 40 2.99 6.29 18.94
C GLY A 40 1.52 5.96 18.72
N ALA A 41 0.91 6.50 17.67
CA ALA A 41 -0.48 6.19 17.30
C ALA A 41 -0.67 4.71 16.96
N ILE A 42 0.25 4.12 16.17
CA ILE A 42 0.23 2.69 15.86
C ILE A 42 0.36 1.85 17.13
N ARG A 43 1.27 2.21 18.05
CA ARG A 43 1.47 1.50 19.32
C ARG A 43 0.25 1.58 20.24
N ARG A 44 -0.41 2.75 20.33
CA ARG A 44 -1.66 2.94 21.10
C ARG A 44 -2.81 2.14 20.51
N ALA A 45 -2.85 1.98 19.19
CA ALA A 45 -3.81 1.11 18.52
C ALA A 45 -3.51 -0.40 18.69
N GLY A 46 -2.48 -0.78 19.46
CA GLY A 46 -2.09 -2.17 19.69
C GLY A 46 -1.16 -2.75 18.61
N GLY A 47 -0.70 -1.92 17.67
CA GLY A 47 0.23 -2.34 16.63
C GLY A 47 1.70 -2.28 17.03
N ILE A 48 2.55 -2.78 16.12
CA ILE A 48 4.00 -2.79 16.27
C ILE A 48 4.62 -1.96 15.15
N TRP A 49 5.54 -1.07 15.50
CA TRP A 49 6.39 -0.42 14.50
C TRP A 49 7.58 -1.33 14.17
N PRO A 50 7.72 -1.80 12.92
CA PRO A 50 8.67 -2.86 12.58
C PRO A 50 10.09 -2.35 12.31
N GLY A 51 10.32 -1.04 12.36
CA GLY A 51 11.55 -0.45 11.88
C GLY A 51 12.19 0.57 12.78
N ILE A 52 13.14 1.28 12.22
CA ILE A 52 13.83 2.37 12.92
C ILE A 52 12.99 3.65 12.93
N HIS A 53 13.22 4.48 13.92
CA HIS A 53 12.62 5.80 14.03
C HIS A 53 13.21 6.74 12.98
N GLY A 54 12.38 7.34 12.13
CA GLY A 54 12.81 8.30 11.12
C GLY A 54 11.83 8.40 9.94
N SER A 55 11.50 9.63 9.53
CA SER A 55 10.60 9.94 8.42
C SER A 55 11.13 9.39 7.08
N ASN A 56 12.43 9.50 6.84
CA ASN A 56 13.09 8.94 5.67
C ASN A 56 13.03 7.39 5.63
N TYR A 57 13.06 6.74 6.80
CA TYR A 57 12.84 5.30 6.90
C TYR A 57 11.38 4.97 6.58
N ALA A 58 10.44 5.66 7.21
CA ALA A 58 9.03 5.43 7.01
C ALA A 58 8.62 5.58 5.53
N ALA A 59 9.06 6.64 4.87
CA ALA A 59 8.77 6.90 3.46
C ALA A 59 9.27 5.79 2.50
N ARG A 60 10.27 5.00 2.90
CA ARG A 60 10.88 3.94 2.07
C ARG A 60 10.41 2.53 2.41
N PHE A 61 10.10 2.28 3.70
CA PHE A 61 9.93 0.92 4.20
C PHE A 61 8.63 0.68 4.97
N ALA A 62 7.91 1.76 5.36
CA ALA A 62 6.72 1.65 6.18
C ALA A 62 5.45 2.20 5.52
N VAL A 63 5.54 2.58 4.26
CA VAL A 63 4.40 3.04 3.45
C VAL A 63 4.36 2.31 2.12
N GLY A 64 3.16 2.19 1.57
CA GLY A 64 2.90 1.65 0.24
C GLY A 64 2.54 2.76 -0.75
N GLY A 65 3.07 2.68 -1.98
CA GLY A 65 2.61 3.51 -3.09
C GLY A 65 2.78 5.01 -2.90
N MET A 66 4.03 5.49 -2.67
CA MET A 66 4.28 6.93 -2.55
C MET A 66 3.79 7.71 -3.79
N MET A 67 2.75 8.49 -3.62
CA MET A 67 2.25 9.44 -4.60
C MET A 67 3.04 10.75 -4.51
N ARG A 68 3.27 11.37 -5.66
CA ARG A 68 4.03 12.62 -5.79
C ARG A 68 3.14 13.72 -6.36
N ASN A 69 3.39 14.95 -5.93
CA ASN A 69 2.64 16.13 -6.38
C ASN A 69 1.13 16.01 -6.16
N VAL A 70 0.73 15.44 -5.02
CA VAL A 70 -0.67 15.33 -4.62
C VAL A 70 -1.29 16.72 -4.44
N ASN A 71 -2.59 16.84 -4.70
CA ASN A 71 -3.40 18.02 -4.37
C ASN A 71 -4.27 17.72 -3.15
N ALA A 72 -4.82 18.76 -2.53
CA ALA A 72 -5.69 18.60 -1.36
C ALA A 72 -6.89 17.68 -1.64
N ALA A 73 -7.44 17.72 -2.87
CA ALA A 73 -8.56 16.89 -3.28
C ALA A 73 -8.20 15.40 -3.47
N ASP A 74 -6.91 15.08 -3.55
CA ASP A 74 -6.43 13.70 -3.70
C ASP A 74 -6.17 13.04 -2.33
N LEU A 75 -6.24 13.82 -1.24
CA LEU A 75 -5.91 13.34 0.10
C LEU A 75 -7.12 12.66 0.74
N GLU A 76 -6.87 11.52 1.37
CA GLU A 76 -7.88 10.75 2.08
C GLU A 76 -7.53 10.62 3.57
N LEU A 77 -8.54 10.30 4.37
CA LEU A 77 -8.43 10.17 5.81
C LEU A 77 -7.40 9.10 6.20
N GLY A 78 -6.53 9.44 7.15
CA GLY A 78 -5.49 8.54 7.64
C GLY A 78 -4.24 8.43 6.74
N TRP A 79 -4.24 9.04 5.57
CA TRP A 79 -3.05 9.04 4.73
C TRP A 79 -1.87 9.73 5.40
N ILE A 80 -0.69 9.15 5.19
CA ILE A 80 0.57 9.73 5.65
C ILE A 80 1.08 10.68 4.58
N VAL A 81 1.31 11.92 4.96
CA VAL A 81 1.79 12.97 4.05
C VAL A 81 3.20 13.42 4.42
N TYR A 82 3.97 13.81 3.40
CA TYR A 82 5.36 14.22 3.60
C TYR A 82 5.65 15.56 2.93
N LYS A 83 6.56 16.32 3.58
CA LYS A 83 7.34 17.38 2.96
C LYS A 83 8.70 16.78 2.61
N ALA A 84 9.19 17.06 1.40
CA ALA A 84 10.44 16.49 0.94
C ALA A 84 11.24 17.48 0.09
N LEU A 85 12.56 17.31 0.10
CA LEU A 85 13.52 18.05 -0.71
C LEU A 85 14.22 17.11 -1.68
N GLY A 86 14.48 17.60 -2.89
CA GLY A 86 15.30 16.92 -3.87
C GLY A 86 16.78 17.30 -3.75
N PRO A 87 17.70 16.59 -4.44
CA PRO A 87 19.14 16.82 -4.36
C PRO A 87 19.61 18.24 -4.71
N LEU A 88 18.80 19.02 -5.44
CA LEU A 88 19.11 20.38 -5.84
C LEU A 88 18.39 21.43 -5.00
N ASP A 89 17.54 21.05 -4.06
CA ASP A 89 16.80 21.98 -3.25
C ASP A 89 17.65 22.51 -2.09
N PRO A 90 17.54 23.81 -1.75
CA PRO A 90 18.20 24.37 -0.58
C PRO A 90 17.78 23.63 0.69
N GLY A 91 18.76 23.27 1.51
CA GLY A 91 18.49 22.54 2.77
C GLY A 91 18.36 21.02 2.60
N TYR A 92 18.56 20.46 1.41
CA TYR A 92 18.60 19.02 1.21
C TYR A 92 19.71 18.38 2.05
N ASP A 93 19.32 17.45 2.93
CA ASP A 93 20.24 16.73 3.84
C ASP A 93 19.81 15.27 4.04
N LEU A 94 19.64 14.56 2.91
CA LEU A 94 19.31 13.13 2.97
C LEU A 94 20.44 12.37 3.69
N PRO A 95 20.14 11.57 4.74
CA PRO A 95 21.15 10.77 5.41
C PRO A 95 21.90 9.82 4.46
N GLU A 96 23.21 9.71 4.64
CA GLU A 96 24.14 9.00 3.75
C GLU A 96 23.68 7.57 3.42
N LYS A 97 23.12 6.85 4.41
CA LYS A 97 22.62 5.49 4.22
C LYS A 97 21.51 5.37 3.14
N TYR A 98 20.83 6.45 2.79
CA TYR A 98 19.77 6.48 1.77
C TYR A 98 20.26 7.06 0.43
N ARG A 99 21.45 7.63 0.37
CA ARG A 99 22.07 8.13 -0.87
C ARG A 99 22.51 6.99 -1.78
N VAL A 100 22.81 7.30 -3.02
CA VAL A 100 23.35 6.32 -3.97
C VAL A 100 24.58 5.61 -3.39
N GLY A 101 24.55 4.27 -3.36
CA GLY A 101 25.59 3.44 -2.73
C GLY A 101 25.43 3.21 -1.22
N GLY A 102 24.52 3.88 -0.55
CA GLY A 102 24.22 3.67 0.87
C GLY A 102 23.48 2.37 1.14
N ALA A 103 23.65 1.83 2.36
CA ALA A 103 23.14 0.51 2.76
C ALA A 103 21.60 0.38 2.69
N SER A 104 20.86 1.49 2.76
CA SER A 104 19.40 1.54 2.68
C SER A 104 18.89 2.29 1.45
N TYR A 105 19.70 2.37 0.40
CA TYR A 105 19.31 3.01 -0.85
C TYR A 105 18.27 2.20 -1.60
N THR A 106 17.12 2.80 -1.91
CA THR A 106 15.99 2.15 -2.60
C THR A 106 15.79 2.64 -4.04
N GLY A 107 16.72 3.46 -4.58
CA GLY A 107 16.54 4.18 -5.84
C GLY A 107 15.87 5.55 -5.66
N ASP A 108 15.42 5.88 -4.45
CA ASP A 108 14.82 7.17 -4.11
C ASP A 108 15.83 8.05 -3.36
N VAL A 109 16.11 9.24 -3.93
CA VAL A 109 17.06 10.22 -3.38
C VAL A 109 16.37 11.42 -2.75
N MET A 110 15.04 11.38 -2.59
CA MET A 110 14.30 12.46 -1.91
C MET A 110 14.58 12.44 -0.41
N ASP A 111 14.78 13.60 0.18
CA ASP A 111 14.85 13.77 1.63
C ASP A 111 13.45 14.08 2.16
N TYR A 112 12.79 13.07 2.72
CA TYR A 112 11.49 13.19 3.38
C TYR A 112 11.69 13.70 4.81
N TYR A 113 12.00 14.99 4.93
CA TYR A 113 12.43 15.60 6.19
C TYR A 113 11.30 15.78 7.21
N HIS A 114 10.03 15.77 6.76
CA HIS A 114 8.88 15.99 7.64
C HIS A 114 7.69 15.13 7.23
N VAL A 115 6.89 14.70 8.22
CA VAL A 115 5.75 13.80 8.02
C VAL A 115 4.56 14.20 8.90
N GLY A 116 3.35 13.97 8.41
CA GLY A 116 2.08 14.18 9.10
C GLY A 116 1.03 13.16 8.69
N VAL A 117 -0.14 13.27 9.29
CA VAL A 117 -1.32 12.41 9.06
C VAL A 117 -2.50 13.28 8.64
N VAL A 118 -3.22 12.89 7.59
CA VAL A 118 -4.51 13.49 7.24
C VAL A 118 -5.56 13.05 8.26
N THR A 119 -6.00 13.96 9.11
CA THR A 119 -6.97 13.68 10.18
C THR A 119 -8.38 14.22 9.89
N SER A 120 -8.55 14.95 8.82
CA SER A 120 -9.84 15.33 8.23
C SER A 120 -9.61 15.77 6.78
N VAL A 121 -10.56 15.52 5.89
CA VAL A 121 -10.52 15.97 4.48
C VAL A 121 -11.39 17.20 4.24
N GLU A 122 -12.50 17.36 4.98
CA GLU A 122 -13.41 18.51 4.90
C GLU A 122 -13.83 19.00 6.31
N PRO A 123 -13.24 20.10 6.82
CA PRO A 123 -12.10 20.82 6.27
C PRO A 123 -10.80 20.01 6.35
N LEU A 124 -9.87 20.24 5.41
CA LEU A 124 -8.57 19.58 5.45
C LEU A 124 -7.83 19.88 6.75
N ASN A 125 -7.41 18.81 7.43
CA ASN A 125 -6.55 18.88 8.60
C ASN A 125 -5.40 17.87 8.45
N ILE A 126 -4.18 18.36 8.51
CA ILE A 126 -2.97 17.53 8.55
C ILE A 126 -2.34 17.72 9.93
N THR A 127 -2.44 16.67 10.74
CA THR A 127 -1.87 16.67 12.10
C THR A 127 -0.41 16.18 12.05
N HIS A 128 0.49 16.96 12.63
CA HIS A 128 1.92 16.64 12.69
C HIS A 128 2.56 17.20 13.96
N CYS A 129 3.76 16.74 14.31
CA CYS A 129 4.52 17.24 15.44
C CYS A 129 5.74 18.01 14.93
N THR A 130 5.95 19.22 15.39
CA THR A 130 7.02 20.12 14.89
C THR A 130 7.54 21.04 15.97
N GLU A 131 8.76 21.52 15.78
CA GLU A 131 9.33 22.70 16.47
C GLU A 131 9.63 23.74 15.39
N SER A 132 8.77 24.75 15.27
CA SER A 132 8.90 25.81 14.27
C SER A 132 8.25 27.11 14.76
N GLY A 133 9.03 28.18 14.80
CA GLY A 133 8.55 29.47 15.30
C GLY A 133 8.08 29.39 16.76
N SER A 134 6.80 29.68 17.01
CA SER A 134 6.18 29.57 18.34
C SER A 134 5.57 28.20 18.62
N ILE A 135 5.59 27.29 17.65
CA ILE A 135 5.01 25.94 17.78
C ILE A 135 6.07 25.01 18.31
N ASN A 136 5.75 24.27 19.40
CA ASN A 136 6.58 23.22 19.95
C ASN A 136 5.69 22.05 20.38
N GLY A 137 5.50 21.08 19.50
CA GLY A 137 4.65 19.91 19.74
C GLY A 137 3.70 19.60 18.59
N VAL A 138 2.59 18.95 18.92
CA VAL A 138 1.57 18.54 17.92
C VAL A 138 0.70 19.72 17.51
N THR A 139 0.59 19.93 16.21
CA THR A 139 -0.19 21.01 15.59
C THR A 139 -0.97 20.49 14.38
N VAL A 140 -1.78 21.37 13.77
CA VAL A 140 -2.60 21.05 12.60
C VAL A 140 -2.40 22.09 11.51
N ASP A 141 -1.96 21.66 10.34
CA ASP A 141 -2.02 22.45 9.12
C ASP A 141 -3.42 22.30 8.48
N THR A 142 -4.11 23.40 8.25
CA THR A 142 -5.44 23.43 7.61
C THR A 142 -5.36 23.70 6.11
N LYS A 143 -4.16 23.73 5.56
CA LYS A 143 -3.88 23.92 4.14
C LYS A 143 -2.81 22.93 3.73
N GLN A 144 -2.89 22.48 2.48
CA GLN A 144 -1.91 21.54 1.93
C GLN A 144 -0.47 22.12 1.94
N GLY A 145 -0.25 23.38 1.58
CA GLY A 145 1.10 23.98 1.58
C GLY A 145 2.13 23.09 0.85
N ASP A 146 3.21 22.74 1.56
CA ASP A 146 4.33 21.94 1.03
C ASP A 146 4.15 20.43 1.22
N TRP A 147 2.99 19.96 1.67
CA TRP A 147 2.65 18.56 1.72
C TRP A 147 2.38 18.02 0.30
N ARG A 148 3.44 17.58 -0.38
CA ARG A 148 3.41 17.19 -1.80
C ARG A 148 3.48 15.69 -2.06
N TYR A 149 3.70 14.91 -1.02
CA TYR A 149 3.81 13.45 -1.09
C TYR A 149 2.81 12.83 -0.15
N ALA A 150 2.17 11.76 -0.57
CA ALA A 150 1.22 11.02 0.24
C ALA A 150 1.36 9.51 0.02
N ALA A 151 1.07 8.73 1.04
CA ALA A 151 1.13 7.29 0.97
C ALA A 151 0.26 6.65 2.06
N LEU A 152 -0.10 5.38 1.87
CA LEU A 152 -0.75 4.57 2.89
C LEU A 152 0.30 3.96 3.83
N CYS A 153 0.05 4.01 5.13
CA CYS A 153 0.89 3.31 6.11
C CYS A 153 0.62 1.80 6.04
N THR A 154 1.65 0.99 5.82
CA THR A 154 1.48 -0.47 5.70
C THR A 154 1.07 -1.17 7.00
N MET A 155 1.13 -0.48 8.15
CA MET A 155 0.66 -0.97 9.44
C MET A 155 -0.78 -0.59 9.75
N VAL A 156 -1.44 0.23 8.89
CA VAL A 156 -2.83 0.66 9.06
C VAL A 156 -3.70 -0.07 8.04
N ASP A 157 -4.81 -0.59 8.51
CA ASP A 157 -5.88 -1.14 7.70
C ASP A 157 -6.86 -0.02 7.35
N TYR A 158 -6.98 0.29 6.08
CA TYR A 158 -7.84 1.36 5.56
C TYR A 158 -9.22 0.83 5.09
N SER A 159 -9.50 -0.45 5.29
CA SER A 159 -10.77 -1.05 4.88
C SER A 159 -11.99 -0.59 5.69
N ASP A 160 -11.77 -0.04 6.89
CA ASP A 160 -12.83 0.38 7.81
C ASP A 160 -13.52 1.74 7.47
N GLY A 161 -13.18 2.37 6.33
CA GLY A 161 -13.79 3.62 5.86
C GLY A 161 -14.82 3.41 4.74
N ASP A 162 -16.09 3.20 5.08
CA ASP A 162 -17.22 2.86 4.20
C ASP A 162 -17.22 1.43 3.65
N GLY A 163 -17.73 0.48 4.47
CA GLY A 163 -18.55 -0.68 4.05
C GLY A 163 -18.18 -1.46 2.79
N VAL A 164 -16.91 -1.51 2.39
CA VAL A 164 -16.41 -2.57 1.53
C VAL A 164 -15.65 -3.52 2.45
N ASP A 165 -16.34 -4.58 2.81
CA ASP A 165 -15.78 -5.76 3.43
C ASP A 165 -14.63 -6.24 2.52
N MET A 166 -13.40 -5.76 2.82
CA MET A 166 -12.21 -6.29 2.17
C MET A 166 -11.89 -7.59 2.91
N GLU A 167 -12.70 -8.62 2.66
CA GLU A 167 -12.28 -9.99 2.90
C GLU A 167 -10.84 -10.13 2.37
N GLU A 168 -9.97 -10.72 3.17
CA GLU A 168 -8.65 -11.14 2.73
C GLU A 168 -8.82 -11.93 1.44
N ARG A 169 -8.65 -11.27 0.29
CA ARG A 169 -8.88 -11.91 -1.01
C ARG A 169 -7.67 -12.72 -1.34
N SER A 170 -7.84 -14.02 -1.35
CA SER A 170 -6.86 -14.91 -1.93
C SER A 170 -6.85 -14.74 -3.44
N ALA A 171 -5.69 -14.65 -4.04
CA ALA A 171 -5.52 -14.63 -5.48
C ALA A 171 -4.42 -15.58 -5.90
N VAL A 172 -4.54 -16.10 -7.11
CA VAL A 172 -3.49 -16.90 -7.74
C VAL A 172 -2.76 -16.06 -8.77
N VAL A 173 -1.43 -16.10 -8.74
CA VAL A 173 -0.60 -15.42 -9.74
C VAL A 173 -0.78 -16.11 -11.09
N VAL A 174 -1.18 -15.33 -12.10
CA VAL A 174 -1.42 -15.78 -13.47
C VAL A 174 -0.59 -14.99 -14.48
N SER A 175 -0.21 -15.62 -15.59
CA SER A 175 0.43 -14.97 -16.72
C SER A 175 0.11 -15.73 -18.00
N SER A 176 -0.27 -15.03 -19.05
CA SER A 176 -0.64 -15.64 -20.34
C SER A 176 0.54 -16.31 -21.07
N ASP A 177 1.77 -15.92 -20.73
CA ASP A 177 3.01 -16.47 -21.31
C ASP A 177 3.68 -17.49 -20.39
N GLY A 178 3.06 -17.83 -19.24
CA GLY A 178 3.58 -18.78 -18.26
C GLY A 178 4.83 -18.33 -17.52
N ASN A 179 5.32 -17.11 -17.77
CA ASN A 179 6.51 -16.58 -17.12
C ASN A 179 6.22 -16.08 -15.69
N PRO A 180 7.19 -16.22 -14.76
CA PRO A 180 7.06 -15.66 -13.42
C PRO A 180 6.80 -14.16 -13.44
N VAL A 181 5.87 -13.70 -12.61
CA VAL A 181 5.47 -12.30 -12.49
C VAL A 181 6.40 -11.57 -11.51
N LYS A 182 6.72 -10.32 -11.82
CA LYS A 182 7.62 -9.49 -11.00
C LYS A 182 6.85 -8.89 -9.83
N LEU A 183 7.27 -9.21 -8.61
CA LEU A 183 6.90 -8.47 -7.40
C LEU A 183 7.78 -7.22 -7.30
N ARG A 184 7.18 -6.05 -7.09
CA ARG A 184 7.89 -4.77 -7.14
C ARG A 184 7.78 -4.03 -5.82
N PRO A 185 8.76 -3.16 -5.47
CA PRO A 185 8.70 -2.37 -4.25
C PRO A 185 7.65 -1.24 -4.30
N THR A 186 7.23 -0.85 -5.50
CA THR A 186 6.25 0.22 -5.74
C THR A 186 5.37 -0.14 -6.94
N PRO A 187 4.17 0.45 -7.10
CA PRO A 187 3.30 0.25 -8.26
C PRO A 187 3.88 0.94 -9.52
N SER A 188 5.06 0.51 -9.97
CA SER A 188 5.77 1.06 -11.13
C SER A 188 6.62 -0.01 -11.81
N THR A 189 6.74 0.07 -13.13
CA THR A 189 7.61 -0.79 -13.93
C THR A 189 9.05 -0.30 -14.01
N GLU A 190 9.34 0.93 -13.61
CA GLU A 190 10.62 1.59 -13.79
C GLU A 190 11.70 1.14 -12.80
N LYS A 191 11.30 0.58 -11.66
CA LYS A 191 12.24 0.16 -10.60
C LYS A 191 12.58 -1.33 -10.71
N PRO A 192 13.74 -1.75 -10.18
CA PRO A 192 14.07 -3.16 -10.01
C PRO A 192 12.96 -3.89 -9.24
N TYR A 193 12.71 -5.14 -9.57
CA TYR A 193 11.75 -5.99 -8.88
C TYR A 193 12.38 -6.60 -7.60
N LEU A 194 11.55 -6.86 -6.61
CA LEU A 194 11.93 -7.53 -5.36
C LEU A 194 12.14 -9.03 -5.57
N ALA A 195 11.24 -9.65 -6.34
CA ALA A 195 11.24 -11.08 -6.59
C ALA A 195 10.55 -11.40 -7.94
N LYS A 196 10.82 -12.62 -8.46
CA LYS A 196 10.00 -13.25 -9.50
C LYS A 196 9.13 -14.29 -8.84
N VAL A 197 7.81 -14.13 -8.95
CA VAL A 197 6.80 -14.99 -8.34
C VAL A 197 6.29 -15.97 -9.40
N PRO A 198 6.41 -17.30 -9.21
CA PRO A 198 5.92 -18.28 -10.15
C PRO A 198 4.41 -18.17 -10.39
N VAL A 199 3.95 -18.45 -11.60
CA VAL A 199 2.54 -18.65 -11.91
C VAL A 199 2.00 -19.80 -11.06
N GLY A 200 0.76 -19.66 -10.56
CA GLY A 200 0.14 -20.60 -9.63
C GLY A 200 0.45 -20.36 -8.16
N THR A 201 1.30 -19.36 -7.83
CA THR A 201 1.53 -18.98 -6.43
C THR A 201 0.27 -18.33 -5.87
N GLN A 202 -0.25 -18.85 -4.76
CA GLN A 202 -1.28 -18.15 -3.97
C GLN A 202 -0.68 -16.97 -3.25
N VAL A 203 -1.37 -15.85 -3.28
CA VAL A 203 -0.99 -14.60 -2.62
C VAL A 203 -2.20 -13.99 -1.94
N GLU A 204 -1.98 -13.28 -0.87
CA GLU A 204 -2.98 -12.47 -0.20
C GLU A 204 -3.01 -11.07 -0.85
N VAL A 205 -4.15 -10.64 -1.35
CA VAL A 205 -4.36 -9.30 -1.89
C VAL A 205 -4.76 -8.38 -0.76
N MET A 206 -3.88 -7.46 -0.43
CA MET A 206 -4.07 -6.49 0.68
C MET A 206 -4.75 -5.21 0.19
N GLN A 207 -4.53 -4.83 -1.06
CA GLN A 207 -5.11 -3.66 -1.71
C GLN A 207 -5.03 -3.83 -3.23
N ASP A 208 -6.06 -3.40 -3.97
CA ASP A 208 -6.04 -3.32 -5.43
C ASP A 208 -6.57 -1.96 -5.87
N ALA A 209 -5.70 -1.15 -6.46
CA ALA A 209 -6.03 0.19 -6.92
C ALA A 209 -5.24 0.54 -8.19
N GLN A 210 -5.90 1.20 -9.14
CA GLN A 210 -5.26 1.75 -10.34
C GLN A 210 -4.47 0.72 -11.19
N GLY A 211 -4.91 -0.55 -11.18
CA GLY A 211 -4.28 -1.63 -11.95
C GLY A 211 -3.05 -2.24 -11.29
N TRP A 212 -2.80 -1.92 -10.02
CA TRP A 212 -1.76 -2.51 -9.18
C TRP A 212 -2.36 -3.04 -7.88
N ALA A 213 -2.01 -4.26 -7.54
CA ALA A 213 -2.36 -4.86 -6.26
C ALA A 213 -1.14 -4.91 -5.33
N GLN A 214 -1.34 -4.52 -4.08
CA GLN A 214 -0.39 -4.83 -3.03
C GLN A 214 -0.67 -6.26 -2.56
N VAL A 215 0.33 -7.11 -2.63
CA VAL A 215 0.19 -8.53 -2.30
C VAL A 215 1.21 -8.97 -1.25
N ARG A 216 0.80 -9.94 -0.43
CA ARG A 216 1.68 -10.66 0.49
C ARG A 216 1.90 -12.07 -0.03
N LEU A 217 3.16 -12.43 -0.22
CA LEU A 217 3.55 -13.80 -0.58
C LEU A 217 3.47 -14.74 0.63
N PRO A 218 3.39 -16.07 0.42
CA PRO A 218 3.47 -17.07 1.50
C PRO A 218 4.73 -16.96 2.36
N SER A 219 5.80 -16.37 1.82
CA SER A 219 7.03 -16.06 2.58
C SER A 219 6.91 -14.88 3.54
N GLY A 220 5.76 -14.18 3.55
CA GLY A 220 5.56 -12.93 4.28
C GLY A 220 6.08 -11.68 3.56
N GLN A 221 6.75 -11.83 2.41
CA GLN A 221 7.23 -10.68 1.64
C GLN A 221 6.06 -9.92 1.01
N VAL A 222 6.02 -8.60 1.25
CA VAL A 222 5.01 -7.69 0.69
C VAL A 222 5.61 -6.90 -0.47
N GLY A 223 4.79 -6.66 -1.51
CA GLY A 223 5.16 -5.84 -2.66
C GLY A 223 3.97 -5.61 -3.59
N TYR A 224 4.24 -5.05 -4.75
CA TYR A 224 3.22 -4.68 -5.74
C TYR A 224 3.31 -5.59 -6.97
N MET A 225 2.15 -6.00 -7.46
CA MET A 225 1.98 -6.75 -8.70
C MET A 225 0.87 -6.08 -9.53
N MET A 226 1.00 -6.05 -10.85
CA MET A 226 -0.11 -5.55 -11.68
C MET A 226 -1.33 -6.45 -11.49
N SER A 227 -2.51 -5.89 -11.24
CA SER A 227 -3.77 -6.61 -10.98
C SER A 227 -4.13 -7.61 -12.08
N LYS A 228 -3.77 -7.32 -13.34
CA LYS A 228 -3.97 -8.24 -14.48
C LYS A 228 -3.23 -9.59 -14.36
N PHE A 229 -2.28 -9.71 -13.44
CA PHE A 229 -1.55 -10.94 -13.17
C PHE A 229 -2.08 -11.68 -11.94
N LEU A 230 -3.26 -11.30 -11.45
CA LEU A 230 -3.91 -11.92 -10.30
C LEU A 230 -5.29 -12.44 -10.72
N ALA A 231 -5.53 -13.73 -10.52
CA ALA A 231 -6.87 -14.30 -10.54
C ALA A 231 -7.38 -14.33 -9.10
N ILE A 232 -8.30 -13.41 -8.77
CA ILE A 232 -8.91 -13.33 -7.45
C ILE A 232 -9.87 -14.50 -7.31
N GLU A 233 -9.72 -15.31 -6.27
CA GLU A 233 -10.68 -16.33 -5.89
C GLU A 233 -11.86 -15.61 -5.22
N ASP A 234 -12.98 -15.55 -5.92
CA ASP A 234 -14.23 -15.06 -5.35
C ASP A 234 -14.68 -16.11 -4.33
N SER A 235 -14.68 -15.76 -3.05
CA SER A 235 -15.27 -16.59 -2.01
C SER A 235 -16.78 -16.54 -2.19
N GLY A 236 -17.28 -17.47 -3.01
CA GLY A 236 -18.69 -17.56 -3.35
C GLY A 236 -19.54 -17.74 -2.09
N GLU A 237 -20.24 -16.69 -1.70
CA GLU A 237 -21.47 -16.85 -0.96
C GLU A 237 -22.51 -17.47 -1.92
N GLU A 238 -22.93 -18.70 -1.61
CA GLU A 238 -24.16 -19.24 -2.18
C GLU A 238 -25.32 -18.29 -1.81
N PRO A 239 -26.08 -17.76 -2.79
CA PRO A 239 -27.26 -16.98 -2.46
C PRO A 239 -28.31 -17.92 -1.85
N GLU A 240 -28.62 -17.75 -0.56
CA GLU A 240 -29.80 -18.37 0.03
C GLU A 240 -31.07 -17.86 -0.68
N ASN A 241 -31.60 -18.76 -1.47
CA ASN A 241 -33.02 -19.03 -1.74
C ASN A 241 -33.97 -17.86 -2.07
N GLY A 242 -34.32 -17.77 -3.34
CA GLY A 242 -35.49 -17.00 -3.79
C GLY A 242 -35.83 -17.14 -5.27
N GLN A 243 -36.47 -18.26 -5.67
CA GLN A 243 -37.29 -18.46 -6.87
C GLN A 243 -36.70 -18.26 -8.27
N GLY A 244 -36.38 -19.39 -8.90
CA GLY A 244 -36.89 -19.76 -10.22
C GLY A 244 -36.39 -18.95 -11.42
N GLY A 245 -35.13 -19.15 -11.86
CA GLY A 245 -34.72 -18.90 -13.23
C GLY A 245 -33.74 -20.02 -13.62
N ALA A 246 -34.05 -20.77 -14.69
CA ALA A 246 -33.19 -21.82 -15.19
C ALA A 246 -31.81 -21.26 -15.59
N PRO A 247 -30.71 -22.01 -15.34
CA PRO A 247 -29.37 -21.56 -15.72
C PRO A 247 -29.27 -21.37 -17.22
N ASP A 248 -28.66 -20.26 -17.63
CA ASP A 248 -28.38 -19.96 -19.04
C ASP A 248 -27.37 -20.99 -19.60
N ARG A 249 -27.91 -21.94 -20.36
CA ARG A 249 -27.15 -23.01 -21.01
C ARG A 249 -26.23 -22.53 -22.14
N SER A 250 -26.23 -21.24 -22.44
CA SER A 250 -25.45 -20.68 -23.56
C SER A 250 -23.94 -20.66 -23.28
N PHE A 251 -23.54 -20.36 -22.06
CA PHE A 251 -22.13 -20.25 -21.69
C PHE A 251 -21.44 -21.62 -21.58
N GLU A 252 -22.10 -22.60 -20.96
CA GLU A 252 -21.56 -23.95 -20.89
C GLU A 252 -21.45 -24.61 -22.28
N ALA A 253 -22.40 -24.39 -23.16
CA ALA A 253 -22.37 -24.88 -24.51
C ALA A 253 -21.22 -24.24 -25.34
N GLU A 254 -20.97 -22.95 -25.19
CA GLU A 254 -19.85 -22.26 -25.86
C GLU A 254 -18.48 -22.73 -25.39
N VAL A 255 -18.33 -23.00 -24.09
CA VAL A 255 -17.09 -23.52 -23.51
C VAL A 255 -16.84 -24.96 -23.98
N LEU A 256 -17.88 -25.81 -24.04
CA LEU A 256 -17.76 -27.18 -24.53
C LEU A 256 -17.42 -27.23 -26.04
N ASP A 257 -18.02 -26.39 -26.87
CA ASP A 257 -17.70 -26.32 -28.31
C ASP A 257 -16.25 -25.85 -28.55
N ARG A 258 -15.74 -24.90 -27.73
CA ARG A 258 -14.32 -24.51 -27.80
C ARG A 258 -13.38 -25.64 -27.39
N LEU A 259 -13.70 -26.38 -26.33
CA LEU A 259 -12.89 -27.53 -25.89
C LEU A 259 -12.85 -28.64 -26.93
N GLU A 260 -13.99 -28.96 -27.56
CA GLU A 260 -14.05 -29.91 -28.66
C GLU A 260 -13.28 -29.43 -29.91
N GLY A 261 -13.25 -28.12 -30.13
CA GLY A 261 -12.46 -27.52 -31.23
C GLY A 261 -10.94 -27.69 -30.99
N VAL A 262 -10.49 -27.49 -29.77
CA VAL A 262 -9.09 -27.69 -29.38
C VAL A 262 -8.70 -29.17 -29.48
N GLN A 263 -9.57 -30.09 -29.03
CA GLN A 263 -9.33 -31.52 -29.12
C GLN A 263 -9.17 -31.99 -30.58
N ARG A 264 -10.08 -31.55 -31.48
CA ARG A 264 -10.00 -31.87 -32.94
C ARG A 264 -8.68 -31.37 -33.54
N THR A 265 -8.20 -30.19 -33.14
CA THR A 265 -6.92 -29.64 -33.64
C THR A 265 -5.73 -30.44 -33.13
N LEU A 266 -5.76 -30.88 -31.87
CA LEU A 266 -4.73 -31.71 -31.28
C LEU A 266 -4.66 -33.09 -31.97
N ASP A 267 -5.81 -33.72 -32.23
CA ASP A 267 -5.89 -35.03 -32.90
C ASP A 267 -5.36 -34.92 -34.34
N ALA A 268 -5.68 -33.84 -35.04
CA ALA A 268 -5.17 -33.61 -36.42
C ALA A 268 -3.64 -33.39 -36.45
N VAL A 269 -3.08 -32.71 -35.46
CA VAL A 269 -1.62 -32.51 -35.34
C VAL A 269 -0.94 -33.84 -34.99
N LEU A 270 -1.54 -34.61 -34.11
CA LEU A 270 -1.01 -35.94 -33.74
C LEU A 270 -0.98 -36.90 -34.91
N ASP A 271 -2.06 -36.92 -35.72
CA ASP A 271 -2.11 -37.73 -36.95
C ASP A 271 -1.06 -37.30 -37.99
N ALA A 272 -0.85 -36.00 -38.12
CA ALA A 272 0.15 -35.46 -39.07
C ALA A 272 1.60 -35.80 -38.63
N VAL A 273 1.85 -35.95 -37.33
CA VAL A 273 3.19 -36.28 -36.79
C VAL A 273 3.44 -37.77 -36.76
N THR A 274 2.39 -38.60 -36.67
CA THR A 274 2.54 -40.08 -36.58
C THR A 274 2.48 -40.78 -37.94
N ASN A 275 1.91 -40.15 -38.95
CA ASN A 275 1.73 -40.71 -40.31
C ASN A 275 2.51 -39.97 -41.42
N GLY A 276 3.38 -39.03 -41.09
CA GLY A 276 4.35 -38.38 -41.97
C GLY A 276 5.78 -38.83 -41.68
#